data_9e3e361c082dc00997ddd31c771cf3f5
#
_entry.id   9e3e361c082dc00997ddd31c771cf3f5
#
_cell.length_a   1.000
_cell.length_b   1.000
_cell.length_c   1.000
_cell.angle_alpha   90.00
_cell.angle_beta   90.00
_cell.angle_gamma   90.00
#
_symmetry.space_group_name_H-M   'P 1'
#
loop_
_entity.id
_entity.type
_entity.pdbx_description
1 polymer ?
#
loop_
_entity_poly.entity_id
_entity_poly.type
_entity_poly.pdbx_seq_one_letter_code
_entity_poly.pdbx_strand_id
1 'polypeptide(L)'
;MSMKKSLLLLGTLLLLAVVLAACGGKPIPTAAPTEPPAPTPEPVAVPNLEAWETSAHNAVDTEPFRHWDEEDPAEVPVACAKCHTSAGYQDFLGADGSAPDVVDAPVPAKESQGIQCVACHNPVASNLNKVAFPGFETNEAGEPVPYVVEGFGDASRCLVCHQGRESKASVDAQIARFKVEDLDAVVAPIKDDQGKDVAFGFRNIHYFAAAATLYGTEVKGGYEYEGKLYDAKFDHVEGRATCIGCHDQHTLEVKVEECAAWHGDEVKAEGGLQ
;
A
#
# COMPACT_ATOMS: atom_id res chain seq x y z
N MET A 1 6.50 49.88 88.03
CA MET A 1 6.76 49.47 86.68
C MET A 1 5.44 49.63 85.89
N SER A 2 5.45 50.41 84.85
CA SER A 2 4.21 50.84 84.13
C SER A 2 3.53 49.65 83.38
N MET A 3 2.23 49.49 83.56
CA MET A 3 1.43 48.49 82.89
C MET A 3 1.68 48.31 81.35
N LYS A 4 2.14 49.35 80.72
CA LYS A 4 2.57 49.39 79.33
C LYS A 4 3.80 48.49 79.03
N LYS A 5 4.75 48.39 79.96
CA LYS A 5 5.99 47.57 79.83
C LYS A 5 5.65 46.08 79.99
N SER A 6 4.69 45.74 80.89
CA SER A 6 4.25 44.36 81.05
C SER A 6 3.47 43.82 79.90
N LEU A 7 2.64 44.67 79.26
CA LEU A 7 1.87 44.27 78.05
C LEU A 7 2.81 44.04 76.83
N LEU A 8 3.87 44.84 76.72
CA LEU A 8 4.88 44.61 75.67
C LEU A 8 5.64 43.32 75.77
N LEU A 9 6.04 42.99 77.06
CA LEU A 9 6.76 41.75 77.35
C LEU A 9 5.88 40.51 77.12
N LEU A 10 4.62 40.57 77.48
CA LEU A 10 3.68 39.46 77.21
C LEU A 10 3.41 39.28 75.71
N GLY A 11 3.31 40.38 74.94
CA GLY A 11 3.15 40.31 73.49
C GLY A 11 4.36 39.71 72.76
N THR A 12 5.57 40.08 73.19
CA THR A 12 6.80 39.51 72.59
C THR A 12 7.02 38.06 72.94
N LEU A 13 6.64 37.59 74.17
CA LEU A 13 6.73 36.20 74.54
C LEU A 13 5.69 35.33 73.74
N LEU A 14 4.49 35.86 73.51
CA LEU A 14 3.47 35.15 72.71
C LEU A 14 3.86 35.05 71.24
N LEU A 15 4.50 36.09 70.66
CA LEU A 15 5.00 36.07 69.29
C LEU A 15 6.15 35.07 69.13
N LEU A 16 7.04 34.96 70.12
CA LEU A 16 8.17 34.02 70.09
C LEU A 16 7.68 32.56 70.18
N ALA A 17 6.60 32.30 70.96
CA ALA A 17 6.02 30.95 71.08
C ALA A 17 5.34 30.51 69.78
N VAL A 18 4.70 31.42 69.03
CA VAL A 18 4.07 31.13 67.71
C VAL A 18 5.12 30.82 66.65
N VAL A 19 6.26 31.51 66.63
CA VAL A 19 7.34 31.27 65.66
C VAL A 19 8.01 29.93 65.93
N LEU A 20 8.15 29.49 67.17
CA LEU A 20 8.75 28.18 67.50
C LEU A 20 7.81 27.00 67.19
N ALA A 21 6.51 27.20 67.18
CA ALA A 21 5.55 26.17 66.80
C ALA A 21 5.44 25.97 65.29
N ALA A 22 5.87 26.94 64.47
CA ALA A 22 5.83 26.84 63.00
C ALA A 22 7.02 26.04 62.39
N CYS A 23 8.07 25.70 63.19
CA CYS A 23 9.21 24.90 62.76
C CYS A 23 9.10 23.41 63.07
N GLY A 24 7.92 22.92 63.47
CA GLY A 24 7.65 21.49 63.58
C GLY A 24 7.52 20.87 62.18
N GLY A 25 8.66 20.50 61.60
CA GLY A 25 8.71 19.82 60.31
C GLY A 25 7.86 18.55 60.35
N LYS A 26 6.88 18.45 59.47
CA LYS A 26 6.19 17.17 59.22
C LYS A 26 7.25 16.13 58.88
N PRO A 27 7.20 14.90 59.39
CA PRO A 27 8.13 13.86 58.97
C PRO A 27 7.98 13.71 57.44
N ILE A 28 9.11 13.84 56.76
CA ILE A 28 9.18 13.55 55.31
C ILE A 28 8.73 12.10 55.15
N PRO A 29 7.70 11.80 54.34
CA PRO A 29 7.34 10.42 54.10
C PRO A 29 8.57 9.72 53.49
N THR A 30 9.06 8.69 54.17
CA THR A 30 10.10 7.82 53.62
C THR A 30 9.51 7.26 52.33
N ALA A 31 10.12 7.57 51.19
CA ALA A 31 9.71 7.01 49.92
C ALA A 31 9.64 5.48 50.07
N ALA A 32 8.52 4.90 49.76
CA ALA A 32 8.42 3.45 49.68
C ALA A 32 9.49 2.94 48.72
N PRO A 33 10.08 1.78 48.94
CA PRO A 33 11.04 1.20 48.01
C PRO A 33 10.40 1.18 46.64
N THR A 34 11.01 1.87 45.66
CA THR A 34 10.56 1.83 44.27
C THR A 34 10.69 0.38 43.81
N GLU A 35 9.58 -0.24 43.49
CA GLU A 35 9.55 -1.59 42.90
C GLU A 35 10.46 -1.58 41.68
N PRO A 36 11.36 -2.57 41.49
CA PRO A 36 12.16 -2.63 40.28
C PRO A 36 11.29 -2.51 39.06
N PRO A 37 11.68 -1.78 37.98
CA PRO A 37 10.91 -1.71 36.77
C PRO A 37 10.64 -3.13 36.28
N ALA A 38 9.40 -3.38 35.89
CA ALA A 38 9.01 -4.67 35.30
C ALA A 38 9.97 -4.99 34.15
N PRO A 39 10.40 -6.23 33.98
CA PRO A 39 11.28 -6.61 32.88
C PRO A 39 10.64 -6.17 31.56
N THR A 40 11.42 -5.48 30.73
CA THR A 40 11.00 -5.12 29.37
C THR A 40 10.64 -6.42 28.65
N PRO A 41 9.43 -6.56 28.09
CA PRO A 41 9.08 -7.77 27.35
C PRO A 41 10.11 -8.00 26.24
N GLU A 42 10.55 -9.23 26.11
CA GLU A 42 11.43 -9.61 25.00
C GLU A 42 10.73 -9.31 23.67
N PRO A 43 11.45 -8.82 22.65
CA PRO A 43 10.89 -8.58 21.33
C PRO A 43 10.25 -9.85 20.81
N VAL A 44 8.97 -9.79 20.47
CA VAL A 44 8.29 -10.91 19.82
C VAL A 44 8.88 -11.05 18.41
N ALA A 45 9.44 -12.23 18.10
CA ALA A 45 9.93 -12.52 16.77
C ALA A 45 8.76 -12.45 15.76
N VAL A 46 8.89 -11.60 14.75
CA VAL A 46 7.91 -11.50 13.65
C VAL A 46 8.29 -12.56 12.60
N PRO A 47 7.42 -13.54 12.32
CA PRO A 47 7.71 -14.54 11.31
C PRO A 47 7.95 -13.91 9.94
N ASN A 48 8.91 -14.44 9.17
CA ASN A 48 9.25 -14.01 7.81
C ASN A 48 9.68 -12.53 7.66
N LEU A 49 10.02 -11.84 8.76
CA LEU A 49 10.46 -10.45 8.71
C LEU A 49 11.70 -10.29 7.81
N GLU A 50 12.73 -11.11 8.02
CA GLU A 50 13.97 -11.07 7.22
C GLU A 50 13.71 -11.33 5.73
N ALA A 51 12.81 -12.25 5.41
CA ALA A 51 12.42 -12.53 4.04
C ALA A 51 11.72 -11.32 3.38
N TRP A 52 10.82 -10.66 4.10
CA TRP A 52 10.17 -9.45 3.62
C TRP A 52 11.15 -8.27 3.51
N GLU A 53 12.07 -8.11 4.46
CA GLU A 53 13.07 -7.03 4.47
C GLU A 53 13.97 -7.06 3.22
N THR A 54 14.21 -8.23 2.65
CA THR A 54 15.00 -8.39 1.41
C THR A 54 14.19 -8.25 0.13
N SER A 55 12.86 -8.17 0.24
CA SER A 55 11.96 -8.16 -0.91
C SER A 55 11.87 -6.78 -1.61
N ALA A 56 11.44 -6.79 -2.87
CA ALA A 56 11.15 -5.57 -3.62
C ALA A 56 10.02 -4.73 -2.98
N HIS A 57 9.12 -5.34 -2.21
CA HIS A 57 8.09 -4.62 -1.48
C HIS A 57 8.63 -3.75 -0.34
N ASN A 58 9.82 -4.05 0.18
CA ASN A 58 10.53 -3.23 1.17
C ASN A 58 11.63 -2.36 0.56
N ALA A 59 11.80 -2.33 -0.75
CA ALA A 59 12.82 -1.50 -1.41
C ALA A 59 12.41 -0.01 -1.42
N VAL A 60 12.24 0.56 -0.22
CA VAL A 60 11.63 1.87 0.02
C VAL A 60 12.33 3.05 -0.63
N ASP A 61 13.63 2.92 -0.96
CA ASP A 61 14.42 3.97 -1.58
C ASP A 61 14.35 3.94 -3.13
N THR A 62 13.50 3.07 -3.69
CA THR A 62 13.35 2.93 -5.13
C THR A 62 12.24 3.82 -5.70
N GLU A 63 12.31 4.08 -7.00
CA GLU A 63 11.40 4.95 -7.75
C GLU A 63 9.90 4.69 -7.46
N PRO A 64 9.39 3.45 -7.38
CA PRO A 64 7.99 3.20 -7.08
C PRO A 64 7.49 3.80 -5.77
N PHE A 65 8.37 4.06 -4.80
CA PHE A 65 8.02 4.60 -3.49
C PHE A 65 8.53 6.03 -3.27
N ARG A 66 9.41 6.55 -4.15
CA ARG A 66 10.01 7.89 -4.04
C ARG A 66 9.57 8.86 -5.13
N HIS A 67 8.81 8.37 -6.12
CA HIS A 67 8.40 9.13 -7.30
C HIS A 67 7.77 10.49 -6.99
N TRP A 68 7.04 10.60 -5.90
CA TRP A 68 6.29 11.80 -5.52
C TRP A 68 6.95 12.67 -4.45
N ASP A 69 8.19 12.36 -4.04
CA ASP A 69 8.85 13.06 -2.93
C ASP A 69 9.13 14.54 -3.26
N GLU A 70 9.36 14.87 -4.52
CA GLU A 70 9.65 16.24 -5.01
C GLU A 70 8.44 16.94 -5.63
N GLU A 71 7.26 16.32 -5.62
CA GLU A 71 6.03 16.93 -6.12
C GLU A 71 5.47 17.99 -5.14
N ASP A 72 4.62 18.87 -5.61
CA ASP A 72 3.95 19.89 -4.79
C ASP A 72 2.43 19.86 -5.02
N PRO A 73 1.64 19.31 -4.08
CA PRO A 73 2.05 18.68 -2.81
C PRO A 73 2.77 17.34 -3.01
N ALA A 74 3.69 16.99 -2.08
CA ALA A 74 4.38 15.72 -2.07
C ALA A 74 3.43 14.60 -1.58
N GLU A 75 2.62 14.09 -2.49
CA GLU A 75 1.56 13.10 -2.22
C GLU A 75 1.47 12.06 -3.33
N VAL A 76 1.26 10.80 -2.95
CA VAL A 76 0.90 9.73 -3.88
C VAL A 76 -0.56 9.89 -4.27
N PRO A 77 -0.89 10.20 -5.52
CA PRO A 77 -2.27 10.46 -5.95
C PRO A 77 -3.18 9.24 -5.76
N VAL A 78 -4.47 9.47 -5.57
CA VAL A 78 -5.48 8.41 -5.38
C VAL A 78 -5.41 7.31 -6.45
N ALA A 79 -5.13 7.66 -7.70
CA ALA A 79 -5.01 6.71 -8.81
C ALA A 79 -3.76 5.80 -8.69
N CYS A 80 -2.78 6.17 -7.86
CA CYS A 80 -1.51 5.48 -7.69
C CYS A 80 -1.40 4.80 -6.32
N ALA A 81 -2.02 5.38 -5.29
CA ALA A 81 -1.83 5.01 -3.89
C ALA A 81 -2.24 3.56 -3.59
N LYS A 82 -3.24 3.01 -4.29
CA LYS A 82 -3.64 1.60 -4.19
C LYS A 82 -2.45 0.62 -4.33
N CYS A 83 -1.49 0.93 -5.20
CA CYS A 83 -0.38 0.04 -5.52
C CYS A 83 0.96 0.50 -4.92
N HIS A 84 1.09 1.79 -4.60
CA HIS A 84 2.37 2.38 -4.19
C HIS A 84 2.43 2.72 -2.71
N THR A 85 1.35 2.46 -1.94
CA THR A 85 1.33 2.64 -0.48
C THR A 85 0.51 1.56 0.21
N SER A 86 0.92 1.17 1.42
CA SER A 86 0.12 0.26 2.24
C SER A 86 -1.18 0.88 2.71
N ALA A 87 -1.21 2.19 2.97
CA ALA A 87 -2.40 2.91 3.37
C ALA A 87 -3.43 2.93 2.24
N GLY A 88 -3.02 3.33 1.03
CA GLY A 88 -3.93 3.33 -0.13
C GLY A 88 -4.41 1.94 -0.54
N TYR A 89 -3.62 0.89 -0.31
CA TYR A 89 -4.07 -0.48 -0.52
C TYR A 89 -5.17 -0.88 0.47
N GLN A 90 -5.01 -0.54 1.76
CA GLN A 90 -6.02 -0.81 2.79
C GLN A 90 -7.30 -0.02 2.55
N ASP A 91 -7.18 1.26 2.21
CA ASP A 91 -8.28 2.14 1.82
C ASP A 91 -9.04 1.54 0.62
N PHE A 92 -8.36 1.21 -0.46
CA PHE A 92 -8.97 0.55 -1.63
C PHE A 92 -9.73 -0.75 -1.29
N LEU A 93 -9.25 -1.52 -0.31
CA LEU A 93 -9.95 -2.73 0.14
C LEU A 93 -11.08 -2.46 1.15
N GLY A 94 -11.21 -1.23 1.66
CA GLY A 94 -12.09 -0.90 2.78
C GLY A 94 -11.61 -1.51 4.11
N ALA A 95 -10.33 -1.85 4.22
CA ALA A 95 -9.76 -2.49 5.40
C ALA A 95 -9.55 -1.53 6.57
N ASP A 96 -9.57 -0.24 6.31
CA ASP A 96 -9.52 0.85 7.29
C ASP A 96 -10.91 1.35 7.71
N GLY A 97 -11.98 0.80 7.11
CA GLY A 97 -13.38 1.14 7.35
C GLY A 97 -13.97 2.09 6.30
N SER A 98 -13.22 2.45 5.27
CA SER A 98 -13.68 3.20 4.10
C SER A 98 -14.56 2.36 3.17
N ALA A 99 -15.10 2.95 2.11
CA ALA A 99 -15.80 2.23 1.06
C ALA A 99 -14.80 1.42 0.20
N PRO A 100 -15.03 0.14 -0.10
CA PRO A 100 -14.14 -0.64 -0.96
C PRO A 100 -14.16 -0.14 -2.42
N ASP A 101 -13.14 -0.55 -3.18
CA ASP A 101 -12.92 -0.27 -4.61
C ASP A 101 -12.58 1.19 -4.95
N VAL A 102 -12.28 2.00 -3.95
CA VAL A 102 -11.87 3.40 -4.12
C VAL A 102 -10.74 3.74 -3.14
N VAL A 103 -9.88 4.67 -3.51
CA VAL A 103 -8.95 5.35 -2.59
C VAL A 103 -9.53 6.74 -2.34
N ASP A 104 -9.87 7.05 -1.10
CA ASP A 104 -10.62 8.26 -0.74
C ASP A 104 -9.78 9.54 -0.83
N ALA A 105 -8.48 9.45 -0.51
CA ALA A 105 -7.59 10.60 -0.49
C ALA A 105 -6.16 10.24 -0.93
N PRO A 106 -5.37 11.23 -1.44
CA PRO A 106 -3.95 11.07 -1.67
C PRO A 106 -3.23 10.70 -0.37
N VAL A 107 -2.15 9.91 -0.48
CA VAL A 107 -1.31 9.52 0.66
C VAL A 107 -0.05 10.38 0.66
N PRO A 108 0.32 11.05 1.77
CA PRO A 108 1.56 11.80 1.84
C PRO A 108 2.77 10.95 1.41
N ALA A 109 3.62 11.46 0.51
CA ALA A 109 4.74 10.69 -0.07
C ALA A 109 5.68 10.11 0.99
N LYS A 110 5.93 10.84 2.09
CA LYS A 110 6.71 10.37 3.25
C LYS A 110 6.13 9.13 3.93
N GLU A 111 4.86 8.80 3.72
CA GLU A 111 4.18 7.61 4.26
C GLU A 111 4.25 6.42 3.31
N SER A 112 4.77 6.61 2.10
CA SER A 112 5.08 5.55 1.16
C SER A 112 6.34 4.80 1.61
N GLN A 113 6.17 3.86 2.55
CA GLN A 113 7.24 3.07 3.17
C GLN A 113 7.24 1.63 2.65
N GLY A 114 7.08 1.45 1.35
CA GLY A 114 6.93 0.14 0.73
C GLY A 114 5.56 -0.50 1.01
N ILE A 115 5.44 -1.76 0.65
CA ILE A 115 4.24 -2.56 0.91
C ILE A 115 4.46 -3.34 2.20
N GLN A 116 3.91 -2.84 3.29
CA GLN A 116 4.07 -3.35 4.65
C GLN A 116 3.24 -4.62 4.89
N CYS A 117 3.60 -5.37 5.92
CA CYS A 117 2.89 -6.60 6.32
C CYS A 117 1.37 -6.40 6.40
N VAL A 118 0.92 -5.27 6.94
CA VAL A 118 -0.50 -4.94 7.13
C VAL A 118 -1.29 -4.83 5.82
N ALA A 119 -0.65 -4.57 4.69
CA ALA A 119 -1.32 -4.56 3.39
C ALA A 119 -1.90 -5.95 3.08
N CYS A 120 -1.12 -7.01 3.31
CA CYS A 120 -1.54 -8.38 3.05
C CYS A 120 -2.15 -9.08 4.28
N HIS A 121 -1.70 -8.72 5.49
CA HIS A 121 -2.08 -9.34 6.76
C HIS A 121 -3.10 -8.47 7.53
N ASN A 122 -4.27 -8.27 6.93
CA ASN A 122 -5.44 -7.70 7.57
C ASN A 122 -6.67 -8.57 7.28
N PRO A 123 -7.78 -8.45 8.04
CA PRO A 123 -8.94 -9.32 7.86
C PRO A 123 -9.57 -9.27 6.47
N VAL A 124 -9.56 -8.11 5.80
CA VAL A 124 -10.15 -7.96 4.46
C VAL A 124 -9.25 -8.62 3.42
N ALA A 125 -7.97 -8.27 3.39
CA ALA A 125 -7.01 -8.86 2.45
C ALA A 125 -6.87 -10.37 2.64
N SER A 126 -6.95 -10.88 3.87
CA SER A 126 -6.88 -12.32 4.18
C SER A 126 -8.07 -13.12 3.66
N ASN A 127 -9.20 -12.46 3.42
CA ASN A 127 -10.42 -13.06 2.87
C ASN A 127 -10.72 -12.62 1.44
N LEU A 128 -9.79 -11.91 0.80
CA LEU A 128 -9.96 -11.43 -0.55
C LEU A 128 -10.01 -12.59 -1.55
N ASN A 129 -11.15 -12.80 -2.20
CA ASN A 129 -11.35 -13.86 -3.16
C ASN A 129 -11.90 -13.36 -4.52
N LYS A 130 -12.06 -12.03 -4.63
CA LYS A 130 -12.62 -11.35 -5.81
C LYS A 130 -11.77 -10.15 -6.15
N VAL A 131 -11.29 -10.05 -7.39
CA VAL A 131 -10.51 -8.91 -7.89
C VAL A 131 -11.02 -8.50 -9.26
N ALA A 132 -11.39 -7.24 -9.39
CA ALA A 132 -11.79 -6.64 -10.66
C ALA A 132 -10.56 -6.07 -11.37
N PHE A 133 -10.32 -6.50 -12.60
CA PHE A 133 -9.34 -5.89 -13.49
C PHE A 133 -9.90 -4.60 -14.10
N PRO A 134 -9.05 -3.68 -14.62
CA PRO A 134 -9.52 -2.52 -15.37
C PRO A 134 -10.50 -2.94 -16.46
N GLY A 135 -11.50 -2.12 -16.74
CA GLY A 135 -12.52 -2.43 -17.72
C GLY A 135 -11.93 -2.81 -19.08
N PHE A 136 -12.24 -3.99 -19.58
CA PHE A 136 -11.71 -4.54 -20.83
C PHE A 136 -12.75 -4.60 -21.96
N GLU A 137 -14.01 -4.45 -21.61
CA GLU A 137 -15.15 -4.32 -22.52
C GLU A 137 -15.98 -3.09 -22.15
N THR A 138 -16.85 -2.68 -23.05
CA THR A 138 -17.85 -1.65 -22.78
C THR A 138 -19.24 -2.27 -22.91
N ASN A 139 -20.15 -1.90 -22.00
CA ASN A 139 -21.54 -2.29 -22.10
C ASN A 139 -22.27 -1.46 -23.18
N GLU A 140 -23.56 -1.72 -23.38
CA GLU A 140 -24.38 -1.00 -24.35
C GLU A 140 -24.48 0.51 -24.06
N ALA A 141 -24.24 0.93 -22.82
CA ALA A 141 -24.20 2.34 -22.42
C ALA A 141 -22.82 3.00 -22.65
N GLY A 142 -21.81 2.23 -23.10
CA GLY A 142 -20.44 2.69 -23.30
C GLY A 142 -19.61 2.74 -22.01
N GLU A 143 -20.09 2.11 -20.93
CA GLU A 143 -19.38 2.07 -19.64
C GLU A 143 -18.42 0.89 -19.60
N PRO A 144 -17.22 1.06 -19.01
CA PRO A 144 -16.26 -0.03 -18.84
C PRO A 144 -16.82 -1.16 -17.97
N VAL A 145 -16.72 -2.39 -18.46
CA VAL A 145 -17.07 -3.60 -17.70
C VAL A 145 -15.79 -4.30 -17.28
N PRO A 146 -15.51 -4.44 -15.99
CA PRO A 146 -14.31 -5.12 -15.51
C PRO A 146 -14.41 -6.63 -15.73
N TYR A 147 -13.27 -7.27 -15.97
CA TYR A 147 -13.14 -8.71 -15.83
C TYR A 147 -12.91 -9.05 -14.35
N VAL A 148 -13.75 -9.88 -13.78
CA VAL A 148 -13.69 -10.23 -12.36
C VAL A 148 -13.12 -11.64 -12.21
N VAL A 149 -11.98 -11.72 -11.48
CA VAL A 149 -11.35 -12.98 -11.08
C VAL A 149 -11.87 -13.36 -9.71
N GLU A 150 -12.34 -14.61 -9.58
CA GLU A 150 -12.82 -15.18 -8.32
C GLU A 150 -12.06 -16.46 -7.98
N GLY A 151 -11.95 -16.77 -6.68
CA GLY A 151 -11.41 -18.03 -6.22
C GLY A 151 -9.91 -18.23 -6.43
N PHE A 152 -9.12 -17.14 -6.57
CA PHE A 152 -7.68 -17.21 -6.77
C PHE A 152 -6.89 -17.43 -5.46
N GLY A 153 -7.61 -17.62 -4.35
CA GLY A 153 -7.06 -17.89 -3.03
C GLY A 153 -6.16 -16.76 -2.53
N ASP A 154 -5.13 -17.09 -1.80
CA ASP A 154 -4.18 -16.11 -1.22
C ASP A 154 -3.49 -15.24 -2.27
N ALA A 155 -3.35 -15.70 -3.51
CA ALA A 155 -2.77 -14.93 -4.59
C ALA A 155 -3.68 -13.78 -5.09
N SER A 156 -4.94 -13.73 -4.68
CA SER A 156 -5.84 -12.59 -5.00
C SER A 156 -5.25 -11.24 -4.59
N ARG A 157 -4.50 -11.20 -3.49
CA ARG A 157 -3.80 -9.98 -3.01
C ARG A 157 -2.82 -9.41 -4.04
N CYS A 158 -2.14 -10.29 -4.76
CA CYS A 158 -1.18 -9.90 -5.80
C CYS A 158 -1.89 -9.23 -6.99
N LEU A 159 -3.07 -9.76 -7.36
CA LEU A 159 -3.82 -9.29 -8.52
C LEU A 159 -4.22 -7.82 -8.39
N VAL A 160 -4.47 -7.31 -7.19
CA VAL A 160 -4.93 -5.92 -6.96
C VAL A 160 -3.94 -4.90 -7.51
N CYS A 161 -2.64 -5.12 -7.30
CA CYS A 161 -1.61 -4.20 -7.78
C CYS A 161 -1.01 -4.63 -9.13
N HIS A 162 -0.85 -5.95 -9.37
CA HIS A 162 -0.21 -6.47 -10.57
C HIS A 162 -1.14 -6.68 -11.76
N GLN A 163 -2.39 -6.20 -11.69
CA GLN A 163 -3.37 -6.25 -12.79
C GLN A 163 -3.10 -5.24 -13.92
N GLY A 164 -2.21 -4.27 -13.69
CA GLY A 164 -2.08 -3.13 -14.59
C GLY A 164 -3.17 -2.06 -14.34
N ARG A 165 -3.12 -0.97 -15.08
CA ARG A 165 -4.06 0.18 -14.95
C ARG A 165 -4.75 0.57 -16.25
N GLU A 166 -4.33 0.04 -17.36
CA GLU A 166 -4.87 0.29 -18.69
C GLU A 166 -5.20 -1.05 -19.37
N SER A 167 -6.05 -1.01 -20.37
CA SER A 167 -6.44 -2.18 -21.16
C SER A 167 -6.71 -1.77 -22.60
N LYS A 168 -7.00 -2.76 -23.47
CA LYS A 168 -7.48 -2.47 -24.84
C LYS A 168 -8.65 -1.49 -24.82
N ALA A 169 -9.58 -1.65 -23.88
CA ALA A 169 -10.77 -0.77 -23.80
C ALA A 169 -10.40 0.69 -23.55
N SER A 170 -9.37 0.98 -22.74
CA SER A 170 -8.94 2.35 -22.50
C SER A 170 -8.26 2.99 -23.73
N VAL A 171 -7.60 2.17 -24.56
CA VAL A 171 -7.05 2.61 -25.86
C VAL A 171 -8.19 2.87 -26.86
N ASP A 172 -9.11 1.93 -26.97
CA ASP A 172 -10.27 2.08 -27.87
C ASP A 172 -11.12 3.30 -27.50
N ALA A 173 -11.34 3.55 -26.21
CA ALA A 173 -12.03 4.74 -25.74
C ALA A 173 -11.31 6.03 -26.14
N GLN A 174 -9.97 6.03 -26.11
CA GLN A 174 -9.19 7.17 -26.58
C GLN A 174 -9.28 7.35 -28.09
N ILE A 175 -9.17 6.27 -28.86
CA ILE A 175 -9.35 6.27 -30.33
C ILE A 175 -10.72 6.86 -30.68
N ALA A 176 -11.78 6.38 -30.03
CA ALA A 176 -13.14 6.87 -30.24
C ALA A 176 -13.29 8.35 -29.87
N ARG A 177 -12.75 8.78 -28.72
CA ARG A 177 -12.77 10.17 -28.26
C ARG A 177 -12.15 11.13 -29.26
N PHE A 178 -11.04 10.73 -29.88
CA PHE A 178 -10.32 11.53 -30.88
C PHE A 178 -10.83 11.31 -32.31
N LYS A 179 -11.82 10.42 -32.51
CA LYS A 179 -12.40 10.07 -33.81
C LYS A 179 -11.35 9.64 -34.83
N VAL A 180 -10.40 8.81 -34.37
CA VAL A 180 -9.33 8.29 -35.23
C VAL A 180 -9.90 7.23 -36.15
N GLU A 181 -9.92 7.51 -37.45
CA GLU A 181 -10.38 6.57 -38.51
C GLU A 181 -9.17 5.82 -39.14
N ASP A 182 -8.01 6.42 -39.16
CA ASP A 182 -6.78 5.84 -39.67
C ASP A 182 -5.74 5.78 -38.52
N LEU A 183 -5.37 4.57 -38.11
CA LEU A 183 -4.46 4.35 -36.99
C LEU A 183 -3.03 4.76 -37.30
N ASP A 184 -2.68 4.94 -38.57
CA ASP A 184 -1.35 5.42 -39.00
C ASP A 184 -1.29 6.95 -39.11
N ALA A 185 -2.42 7.63 -38.94
CA ALA A 185 -2.48 9.09 -39.04
C ALA A 185 -1.93 9.78 -37.79
N VAL A 186 -1.38 10.98 -38.00
CA VAL A 186 -1.04 11.88 -36.89
C VAL A 186 -2.31 12.46 -36.29
N VAL A 187 -2.56 12.17 -35.02
CA VAL A 187 -3.76 12.63 -34.31
C VAL A 187 -3.57 14.03 -33.80
N ALA A 188 -4.41 14.97 -34.26
CA ALA A 188 -4.40 16.33 -33.76
C ALA A 188 -5.04 16.45 -32.37
N PRO A 189 -4.62 17.42 -31.53
CA PRO A 189 -5.30 17.72 -30.28
C PRO A 189 -6.78 18.09 -30.49
N ILE A 190 -7.62 17.73 -29.53
CA ILE A 190 -9.02 18.13 -29.47
C ILE A 190 -9.24 19.12 -28.34
N LYS A 191 -10.37 19.85 -28.37
CA LYS A 191 -10.79 20.69 -27.25
C LYS A 191 -11.61 19.89 -26.25
N ASP A 192 -11.34 20.08 -24.96
CA ASP A 192 -12.22 19.63 -23.89
C ASP A 192 -13.41 20.60 -23.68
N ASP A 193 -14.25 20.30 -22.71
CA ASP A 193 -15.45 21.09 -22.38
C ASP A 193 -15.11 22.50 -21.87
N GLN A 194 -13.86 22.72 -21.46
CA GLN A 194 -13.34 24.02 -21.01
C GLN A 194 -12.58 24.78 -22.14
N GLY A 195 -12.54 24.19 -23.34
CA GLY A 195 -11.85 24.76 -24.50
C GLY A 195 -10.33 24.60 -24.47
N LYS A 196 -9.77 23.81 -23.54
CA LYS A 196 -8.34 23.51 -23.44
C LYS A 196 -7.94 22.44 -24.45
N ASP A 197 -6.74 22.56 -25.02
CA ASP A 197 -6.19 21.53 -25.91
C ASP A 197 -5.83 20.26 -25.10
N VAL A 198 -6.36 19.13 -25.57
CA VAL A 198 -6.06 17.79 -25.06
C VAL A 198 -5.39 17.01 -26.18
N ALA A 199 -4.15 16.57 -25.95
CA ALA A 199 -3.43 15.73 -26.89
C ALA A 199 -3.85 14.27 -26.78
N PHE A 200 -3.65 13.51 -27.86
CA PHE A 200 -3.75 12.05 -27.80
C PHE A 200 -2.65 11.51 -26.88
N GLY A 201 -3.05 10.91 -25.76
CA GLY A 201 -2.14 10.51 -24.69
C GLY A 201 -1.60 9.09 -24.89
N PHE A 202 -0.40 8.86 -24.42
CA PHE A 202 0.16 7.52 -24.33
C PHE A 202 -0.58 6.70 -23.28
N ARG A 203 -0.99 5.46 -23.62
CA ARG A 203 -1.59 4.49 -22.72
C ARG A 203 -0.58 3.41 -22.39
N ASN A 204 -0.30 3.24 -21.12
CA ASN A 204 0.67 2.28 -20.61
C ASN A 204 -0.01 1.39 -19.58
N ILE A 205 -0.03 0.08 -19.83
CA ILE A 205 -0.53 -0.92 -18.87
C ILE A 205 0.15 -0.83 -17.50
N HIS A 206 1.33 -0.24 -17.47
CA HIS A 206 2.23 -0.10 -16.33
C HIS A 206 3.24 -1.23 -16.20
N TYR A 207 4.25 -1.01 -15.34
CA TYR A 207 5.32 -1.99 -15.11
C TYR A 207 4.81 -3.16 -14.25
N PHE A 208 5.43 -4.30 -14.41
CA PHE A 208 5.12 -5.51 -13.62
C PHE A 208 3.65 -5.90 -13.59
N ALA A 209 2.92 -5.67 -14.67
CA ALA A 209 1.53 -6.08 -14.85
C ALA A 209 1.42 -7.61 -15.08
N ALA A 210 2.06 -8.38 -14.20
CA ALA A 210 2.21 -9.84 -14.33
C ALA A 210 0.85 -10.55 -14.33
N ALA A 211 -0.12 -10.07 -13.57
CA ALA A 211 -1.46 -10.65 -13.57
C ALA A 211 -2.17 -10.43 -14.90
N ALA A 212 -2.05 -9.24 -15.52
CA ALA A 212 -2.60 -9.01 -16.84
C ALA A 212 -1.92 -9.90 -17.90
N THR A 213 -0.63 -10.14 -17.78
CA THR A 213 0.10 -11.09 -18.66
C THR A 213 -0.40 -12.51 -18.47
N LEU A 214 -0.61 -12.95 -17.22
CA LEU A 214 -1.13 -14.30 -16.91
C LEU A 214 -2.51 -14.54 -17.51
N TYR A 215 -3.39 -13.54 -17.48
CA TYR A 215 -4.75 -13.66 -17.98
C TYR A 215 -4.89 -13.40 -19.48
N GLY A 216 -3.87 -12.84 -20.13
CA GLY A 216 -3.84 -12.64 -21.59
C GLY A 216 -5.08 -11.93 -22.13
N THR A 217 -5.69 -12.51 -23.18
CA THR A 217 -6.87 -11.93 -23.84
C THR A 217 -8.13 -11.92 -22.97
N GLU A 218 -8.15 -12.64 -21.85
CA GLU A 218 -9.31 -12.59 -20.93
C GLU A 218 -9.46 -11.19 -20.28
N VAL A 219 -8.33 -10.49 -20.04
CA VAL A 219 -8.33 -9.14 -19.45
C VAL A 219 -7.87 -8.05 -20.43
N LYS A 220 -7.39 -8.46 -21.62
CA LYS A 220 -6.94 -7.55 -22.69
C LYS A 220 -6.04 -6.42 -22.20
N GLY A 221 -5.09 -6.76 -21.31
CA GLY A 221 -4.17 -5.79 -20.73
C GLY A 221 -3.26 -5.14 -21.78
N GLY A 222 -2.82 -5.90 -22.78
CA GLY A 222 -2.20 -5.37 -24.00
C GLY A 222 -3.23 -4.97 -25.04
N TYR A 223 -2.81 -4.16 -26.03
CA TYR A 223 -3.67 -3.84 -27.16
C TYR A 223 -3.81 -5.04 -28.11
N GLU A 224 -5.03 -5.39 -28.44
CA GLU A 224 -5.35 -6.49 -29.34
C GLU A 224 -5.96 -5.93 -30.64
N TYR A 225 -5.29 -6.23 -31.78
CA TYR A 225 -5.75 -5.80 -33.11
C TYR A 225 -6.87 -6.68 -33.60
N GLU A 226 -7.84 -6.08 -34.25
CA GLU A 226 -8.97 -6.79 -34.89
C GLU A 226 -8.47 -7.86 -35.87
N GLY A 227 -9.10 -9.03 -35.85
CA GLY A 227 -8.77 -10.15 -36.74
C GLY A 227 -7.47 -10.89 -36.36
N LYS A 228 -6.80 -10.56 -35.27
CA LYS A 228 -5.67 -11.32 -34.73
C LYS A 228 -6.14 -12.25 -33.60
N LEU A 229 -5.39 -13.32 -33.38
CA LEU A 229 -5.58 -14.24 -32.27
C LEU A 229 -4.55 -13.96 -31.20
N TYR A 230 -4.98 -14.00 -29.96
CA TYR A 230 -4.17 -13.80 -28.76
C TYR A 230 -4.48 -14.91 -27.77
N ASP A 231 -3.49 -15.26 -26.96
CA ASP A 231 -3.62 -16.34 -25.98
C ASP A 231 -4.43 -15.86 -24.77
N ALA A 232 -5.38 -16.70 -24.36
CA ALA A 232 -6.08 -16.56 -23.09
C ALA A 232 -5.20 -17.05 -21.94
N LYS A 233 -5.69 -16.94 -20.70
CA LYS A 233 -5.02 -17.51 -19.53
C LYS A 233 -4.72 -19.00 -19.75
N PHE A 234 -3.50 -19.38 -19.46
CA PHE A 234 -3.12 -20.81 -19.42
C PHE A 234 -2.27 -21.11 -18.19
N ASP A 235 -2.40 -22.32 -17.71
CA ASP A 235 -1.57 -22.79 -16.59
C ASP A 235 -0.25 -23.31 -17.17
N HIS A 236 0.85 -22.64 -16.84
CA HIS A 236 2.18 -23.05 -17.32
C HIS A 236 2.53 -24.48 -16.84
N VAL A 237 2.23 -24.76 -15.57
CA VAL A 237 2.42 -26.08 -14.95
C VAL A 237 1.14 -26.46 -14.21
N GLU A 238 0.67 -27.70 -14.41
CA GLU A 238 -0.49 -28.21 -13.71
C GLU A 238 -0.31 -28.10 -12.18
N GLY A 239 -1.34 -27.57 -11.50
CA GLY A 239 -1.33 -27.32 -10.06
C GLY A 239 -0.59 -26.05 -9.61
N ARG A 240 -0.05 -25.24 -10.54
CA ARG A 240 0.68 -23.99 -10.26
C ARG A 240 0.08 -22.81 -11.01
N ALA A 241 -1.24 -22.73 -10.99
CA ALA A 241 -2.01 -21.72 -11.73
C ALA A 241 -2.00 -20.33 -11.09
N THR A 242 -1.34 -20.14 -9.94
CA THR A 242 -1.36 -18.88 -9.18
C THR A 242 0.05 -18.34 -8.94
N CYS A 243 0.14 -17.05 -8.60
CA CYS A 243 1.40 -16.36 -8.35
C CYS A 243 2.24 -17.09 -7.28
N ILE A 244 1.62 -17.50 -6.17
CA ILE A 244 2.29 -18.17 -5.06
C ILE A 244 2.70 -19.62 -5.37
N GLY A 245 2.24 -20.18 -6.46
CA GLY A 245 2.72 -21.45 -6.99
C GLY A 245 4.17 -21.36 -7.49
N CYS A 246 4.58 -20.19 -7.95
CA CYS A 246 5.92 -19.93 -8.50
C CYS A 246 6.75 -18.97 -7.67
N HIS A 247 6.12 -18.03 -6.93
CA HIS A 247 6.79 -17.04 -6.11
C HIS A 247 6.69 -17.35 -4.61
N ASP A 248 7.74 -17.08 -3.87
CA ASP A 248 7.66 -17.01 -2.41
C ASP A 248 6.86 -15.77 -2.00
N GLN A 249 6.03 -15.88 -0.97
CA GLN A 249 5.09 -14.82 -0.61
C GLN A 249 5.74 -13.65 0.13
N HIS A 250 6.94 -13.83 0.68
CA HIS A 250 7.62 -12.82 1.49
C HIS A 250 8.88 -12.28 0.82
N THR A 251 9.75 -13.15 0.27
CA THR A 251 10.89 -12.69 -0.53
C THR A 251 10.47 -12.20 -1.92
N LEU A 252 9.33 -12.67 -2.43
CA LEU A 252 8.78 -12.47 -3.79
C LEU A 252 9.62 -13.11 -4.89
N GLU A 253 10.70 -13.77 -4.54
CA GLU A 253 11.58 -14.46 -5.47
C GLU A 253 10.89 -15.66 -6.12
N VAL A 254 11.31 -15.97 -7.34
CA VAL A 254 10.87 -17.20 -8.01
C VAL A 254 11.48 -18.40 -7.32
N LYS A 255 10.64 -19.40 -7.04
CA LYS A 255 11.06 -20.70 -6.46
C LYS A 255 11.78 -21.56 -7.52
N VAL A 256 12.97 -21.12 -7.92
CA VAL A 256 13.74 -21.71 -9.03
C VAL A 256 13.98 -23.22 -8.84
N GLU A 257 14.14 -23.67 -7.59
CA GLU A 257 14.28 -25.10 -7.27
C GLU A 257 13.11 -25.95 -7.74
N GLU A 258 11.91 -25.38 -7.73
CA GLU A 258 10.70 -26.04 -8.19
C GLU A 258 10.61 -26.07 -9.71
N CYS A 259 11.15 -25.05 -10.39
CA CYS A 259 11.27 -25.05 -11.86
C CYS A 259 12.23 -26.12 -12.35
N ALA A 260 13.30 -26.39 -11.62
CA ALA A 260 14.31 -27.37 -11.98
C ALA A 260 13.75 -28.81 -12.04
N ALA A 261 12.67 -29.09 -11.33
CA ALA A 261 11.99 -30.38 -11.42
C ALA A 261 11.47 -30.71 -12.84
N TRP A 262 11.20 -29.67 -13.65
CA TRP A 262 10.66 -29.77 -15.01
C TRP A 262 11.70 -29.37 -16.08
N HIS A 263 12.53 -28.38 -15.76
CA HIS A 263 13.46 -27.77 -16.70
C HIS A 263 14.93 -28.17 -16.48
N GLY A 264 15.22 -29.02 -15.47
CA GLY A 264 16.58 -29.42 -15.13
C GLY A 264 17.37 -28.34 -14.37
N ASP A 265 18.61 -28.67 -13.99
CA ASP A 265 19.43 -27.80 -13.13
C ASP A 265 19.96 -26.54 -13.84
N GLU A 266 19.88 -26.45 -15.14
CA GLU A 266 20.30 -25.28 -15.93
C GLU A 266 19.52 -24.01 -15.50
N VAL A 267 18.25 -24.14 -15.15
CA VAL A 267 17.40 -23.05 -14.66
C VAL A 267 17.97 -22.41 -13.40
N LYS A 268 18.59 -23.20 -12.52
CA LYS A 268 19.20 -22.71 -11.28
C LYS A 268 20.43 -21.84 -11.54
N ALA A 269 21.21 -22.20 -12.53
CA ALA A 269 22.44 -21.49 -12.89
C ALA A 269 22.16 -20.12 -13.50
N GLU A 270 21.03 -19.97 -14.19
CA GLU A 270 20.62 -18.74 -14.87
C GLU A 270 19.70 -17.83 -14.02
N GLY A 271 19.34 -18.24 -12.79
CA GLY A 271 18.47 -17.47 -11.91
C GLY A 271 16.99 -17.46 -12.35
N GLY A 272 16.61 -18.42 -13.18
CA GLY A 272 15.26 -18.57 -13.74
C GLY A 272 15.28 -18.63 -15.27
N LEU A 273 14.11 -18.93 -15.86
CA LEU A 273 13.92 -18.87 -17.31
C LEU A 273 13.79 -17.40 -17.73
N GLN A 274 14.59 -16.98 -18.69
CA GLN A 274 14.46 -15.67 -19.34
C GLN A 274 13.38 -15.69 -20.40
#